data_b7721ffdd3ea917c8da8464cbd6af217
#
_entry.id   b7721ffdd3ea917c8da8464cbd6af217
#
_cell.length_a   1.000
_cell.length_b   1.000
_cell.length_c   1.000
_cell.angle_alpha   90.00
_cell.angle_beta   90.00
_cell.angle_gamma   90.00
#
_symmetry.space_group_name_H-M   'P 1'
#
loop_
_entity.id
_entity.type
_entity.pdbx_description
1 polymer ?
#
loop_
_entity_poly.entity_id
_entity_poly.type
_entity_poly.pdbx_seq_one_letter_code
_entity_poly.pdbx_strand_id
1 'polypeptide(L)'
;VWQCNHKFNKDEKCKTPHLDEETIKTFFISAVNKLLSEKEEIFENFQLLKDTVFDTTDLEKEQTELQSEIEVIAGMIQQAISENAHCALDQEEYQERYNRLVERFDLAKARLIAVTGEISDMKTRLGTVNDFLNTLRKQEDLITEFDVELWCILVDYGTVYDKEDVRFTFKDGTEIQA
;
A
#
# COMPACT_ATOMS: atom_id res chain seq x y z
N VAL A 1 13.54 -26.05 -7.73
CA VAL A 1 12.67 -26.64 -6.69
C VAL A 1 12.33 -25.54 -5.70
N TRP A 2 11.06 -25.28 -5.53
CA TRP A 2 10.55 -24.32 -4.56
C TRP A 2 10.28 -25.03 -3.24
N GLN A 3 10.78 -24.44 -2.14
CA GLN A 3 10.62 -25.02 -0.80
C GLN A 3 10.41 -23.91 0.24
N CYS A 4 9.65 -24.22 1.28
CA CYS A 4 9.39 -23.30 2.38
C CYS A 4 10.67 -23.06 3.20
N ASN A 5 10.99 -21.80 3.50
CA ASN A 5 12.13 -21.43 4.34
C ASN A 5 12.02 -21.97 5.77
N HIS A 6 10.80 -22.18 6.29
CA HIS A 6 10.56 -22.76 7.63
C HIS A 6 10.79 -24.27 7.69
N LYS A 7 11.10 -24.94 6.57
CA LYS A 7 11.36 -26.39 6.54
C LYS A 7 12.56 -26.81 7.39
N PHE A 8 13.47 -25.88 7.64
CA PHE A 8 14.68 -26.09 8.42
C PHE A 8 14.60 -25.57 9.85
N ASN A 9 13.46 -24.99 10.27
CA ASN A 9 13.24 -24.57 11.65
C ASN A 9 13.18 -25.77 12.59
N LYS A 10 13.82 -25.67 13.78
CA LYS A 10 13.95 -26.79 14.72
C LYS A 10 12.64 -27.11 15.43
N ASP A 11 11.76 -26.13 15.62
CA ASP A 11 10.58 -26.26 16.49
C ASP A 11 9.28 -26.64 15.76
N GLU A 12 9.10 -26.16 14.52
CA GLU A 12 7.96 -26.56 13.67
C GLU A 12 8.42 -26.72 12.22
N LYS A 13 8.48 -27.97 11.76
CA LYS A 13 8.82 -28.28 10.37
C LYS A 13 7.62 -28.01 9.46
N CYS A 14 7.80 -27.13 8.49
CA CYS A 14 6.82 -26.93 7.45
C CYS A 14 6.53 -28.22 6.69
N LYS A 15 5.25 -28.57 6.56
CA LYS A 15 4.78 -29.78 5.84
C LYS A 15 4.50 -29.51 4.36
N THR A 16 4.62 -28.24 3.92
CA THR A 16 4.37 -27.86 2.52
C THR A 16 5.19 -28.74 1.57
N PRO A 17 4.58 -29.33 0.55
CA PRO A 17 5.27 -30.17 -0.41
C PRO A 17 6.29 -29.37 -1.23
N HIS A 18 7.27 -30.04 -1.78
CA HIS A 18 8.16 -29.46 -2.78
C HIS A 18 7.45 -29.47 -4.12
N LEU A 19 7.50 -28.35 -4.80
CA LEU A 19 7.07 -28.24 -6.20
C LEU A 19 8.29 -27.93 -7.08
N ASP A 20 8.32 -28.48 -8.25
CA ASP A 20 9.27 -28.08 -9.27
C ASP A 20 8.79 -26.80 -9.97
N GLU A 21 9.69 -26.15 -10.67
CA GLU A 21 9.42 -24.86 -11.31
C GLU A 21 8.41 -24.99 -12.45
N GLU A 22 8.47 -26.07 -13.23
CA GLU A 22 7.56 -26.28 -14.34
C GLU A 22 6.13 -26.51 -13.87
N THR A 23 5.94 -27.21 -12.77
CA THR A 23 4.62 -27.37 -12.13
C THR A 23 4.04 -26.02 -11.72
N ILE A 24 4.85 -25.14 -11.10
CA ILE A 24 4.39 -23.79 -10.70
C ILE A 24 4.04 -22.96 -11.93
N LYS A 25 4.84 -23.02 -13.00
CA LYS A 25 4.55 -22.32 -14.26
C LYS A 25 3.24 -22.80 -14.89
N THR A 26 2.99 -24.10 -14.87
CA THR A 26 1.75 -24.69 -15.38
C THR A 26 0.55 -24.22 -14.57
N PHE A 27 0.65 -24.20 -13.25
CA PHE A 27 -0.40 -23.68 -12.37
C PHE A 27 -0.64 -22.17 -12.59
N PHE A 28 0.42 -21.41 -12.78
CA PHE A 28 0.29 -19.98 -13.11
C PHE A 28 -0.50 -19.77 -14.41
N ILE A 29 -0.17 -20.51 -15.48
CA ILE A 29 -0.89 -20.45 -16.76
C ILE A 29 -2.37 -20.76 -16.55
N SER A 30 -2.68 -21.82 -15.79
CA SER A 30 -4.06 -22.20 -15.47
C SER A 30 -4.79 -21.08 -14.72
N ALA A 31 -4.16 -20.52 -13.68
CA ALA A 31 -4.75 -19.45 -12.86
C ALA A 31 -4.98 -18.17 -13.66
N VAL A 32 -4.00 -17.76 -14.50
CA VAL A 32 -4.15 -16.57 -15.36
C VAL A 32 -5.27 -16.79 -16.40
N ASN A 33 -5.38 -17.98 -16.97
CA ASN A 33 -6.45 -18.28 -17.93
C ASN A 33 -7.84 -18.25 -17.27
N LYS A 34 -7.97 -18.69 -16.01
CA LYS A 34 -9.20 -18.52 -15.24
C LYS A 34 -9.49 -17.03 -15.00
N LEU A 35 -8.47 -16.25 -14.58
CA LEU A 35 -8.57 -14.80 -14.39
C LEU A 35 -9.03 -14.10 -15.68
N LEU A 36 -8.47 -14.46 -16.83
CA LEU A 36 -8.86 -13.91 -18.14
C LEU A 36 -10.29 -14.24 -18.51
N SER A 37 -10.81 -15.39 -18.11
CA SER A 37 -12.23 -15.74 -18.36
C SER A 37 -13.21 -14.91 -17.53
N GLU A 38 -12.77 -14.34 -16.42
CA GLU A 38 -13.57 -13.53 -15.49
C GLU A 38 -13.23 -12.02 -15.57
N LYS A 39 -12.40 -11.60 -16.53
CA LYS A 39 -11.84 -10.25 -16.60
C LYS A 39 -12.90 -9.14 -16.66
N GLU A 40 -14.01 -9.34 -17.34
CA GLU A 40 -15.06 -8.33 -17.44
C GLU A 40 -15.72 -8.06 -16.08
N GLU A 41 -15.99 -9.11 -15.30
CA GLU A 41 -16.51 -8.98 -13.94
C GLU A 41 -15.51 -8.26 -13.01
N ILE A 42 -14.22 -8.56 -13.16
CA ILE A 42 -13.14 -7.88 -12.42
C ILE A 42 -13.14 -6.38 -12.75
N PHE A 43 -13.26 -6.00 -14.03
CA PHE A 43 -13.32 -4.60 -14.42
C PHE A 43 -14.55 -3.89 -13.85
N GLU A 44 -15.73 -4.50 -13.92
CA GLU A 44 -16.96 -3.92 -13.40
C GLU A 44 -16.86 -3.72 -11.87
N ASN A 45 -16.42 -4.74 -11.15
CA ASN A 45 -16.26 -4.68 -9.70
C ASN A 45 -15.24 -3.60 -9.29
N PHE A 46 -14.12 -3.49 -10.00
CA PHE A 46 -13.13 -2.47 -9.71
C PHE A 46 -13.68 -1.06 -9.94
N GLN A 47 -14.41 -0.83 -11.03
CA GLN A 47 -15.01 0.49 -11.28
C GLN A 47 -16.01 0.90 -10.19
N LEU A 48 -16.78 -0.05 -9.65
CA LEU A 48 -17.71 0.21 -8.55
C LEU A 48 -17.01 0.56 -7.23
N LEU A 49 -15.85 -0.04 -6.98
CA LEU A 49 -15.15 0.10 -5.71
C LEU A 49 -14.10 1.22 -5.72
N LYS A 50 -13.57 1.58 -6.88
CA LYS A 50 -12.46 2.51 -7.05
C LYS A 50 -12.66 3.83 -6.31
N ASP A 51 -13.81 4.46 -6.53
CA ASP A 51 -14.12 5.80 -5.99
C ASP A 51 -14.39 5.78 -4.47
N THR A 52 -14.54 4.59 -3.88
CA THR A 52 -14.73 4.43 -2.44
C THR A 52 -13.43 4.00 -1.75
N VAL A 53 -12.74 3.01 -2.31
CA VAL A 53 -11.55 2.41 -1.68
C VAL A 53 -10.30 3.28 -1.82
N PHE A 54 -10.22 4.05 -2.92
CA PHE A 54 -9.05 4.89 -3.23
C PHE A 54 -9.36 6.39 -3.20
N ASP A 55 -10.46 6.80 -2.57
CA ASP A 55 -10.77 8.21 -2.36
C ASP A 55 -9.82 8.81 -1.32
N THR A 56 -9.02 9.79 -1.75
CA THR A 56 -8.07 10.52 -0.90
C THR A 56 -8.56 11.92 -0.54
N THR A 57 -9.79 12.29 -0.90
CA THR A 57 -10.30 13.67 -0.79
C THR A 57 -10.22 14.21 0.63
N ASP A 58 -10.66 13.44 1.62
CA ASP A 58 -10.63 13.86 3.01
C ASP A 58 -9.21 13.96 3.56
N LEU A 59 -8.34 13.02 3.18
CA LEU A 59 -6.92 13.05 3.56
C LEU A 59 -6.18 14.24 2.92
N GLU A 60 -6.44 14.56 1.66
CA GLU A 60 -5.85 15.73 0.98
C GLU A 60 -6.33 17.05 1.60
N LYS A 61 -7.58 17.11 2.04
CA LYS A 61 -8.11 18.24 2.79
C LYS A 61 -7.40 18.38 4.15
N GLU A 62 -7.32 17.30 4.92
CA GLU A 62 -6.60 17.28 6.20
C GLU A 62 -5.13 17.68 6.01
N GLN A 63 -4.47 17.20 4.96
CA GLN A 63 -3.08 17.58 4.63
C GLN A 63 -2.95 19.10 4.45
N THR A 64 -3.87 19.71 3.71
CA THR A 64 -3.87 21.14 3.45
C THR A 64 -4.12 21.95 4.73
N GLU A 65 -5.05 21.50 5.57
CA GLU A 65 -5.36 22.13 6.87
C GLU A 65 -4.16 22.06 7.81
N LEU A 66 -3.48 20.91 7.91
CA LEU A 66 -2.27 20.74 8.71
C LEU A 66 -1.09 21.58 8.22
N GLN A 67 -0.90 21.72 6.91
CA GLN A 67 0.11 22.62 6.35
C GLN A 67 -0.14 24.07 6.77
N SER A 68 -1.37 24.54 6.64
CA SER A 68 -1.74 25.90 7.06
C SER A 68 -1.58 26.08 8.57
N GLU A 69 -1.95 25.10 9.38
CA GLU A 69 -1.79 25.15 10.84
C GLU A 69 -0.32 25.24 11.24
N ILE A 70 0.56 24.46 10.63
CA ILE A 70 2.02 24.48 10.88
C ILE A 70 2.60 25.86 10.57
N GLU A 71 2.20 26.48 9.45
CA GLU A 71 2.65 27.83 9.09
C GLU A 71 2.22 28.88 10.12
N VAL A 72 0.98 28.82 10.59
CA VAL A 72 0.46 29.74 11.63
C VAL A 72 1.21 29.54 12.95
N ILE A 73 1.42 28.29 13.38
CA ILE A 73 2.14 28.01 14.64
C ILE A 73 3.59 28.48 14.54
N ALA A 74 4.26 28.24 13.40
CA ALA A 74 5.64 28.71 13.17
C ALA A 74 5.73 30.23 13.28
N GLY A 75 4.75 30.96 12.73
CA GLY A 75 4.63 32.43 12.89
C GLY A 75 4.46 32.84 14.36
N MET A 76 3.60 32.15 15.11
CA MET A 76 3.40 32.39 16.55
C MET A 76 4.66 32.15 17.37
N ILE A 77 5.44 31.08 17.05
CA ILE A 77 6.72 30.79 17.71
C ILE A 77 7.71 31.92 17.43
N GLN A 78 7.84 32.36 16.17
CA GLN A 78 8.73 33.48 15.83
C GLN A 78 8.34 34.78 16.52
N GLN A 79 7.03 35.05 16.60
CA GLN A 79 6.53 36.22 17.34
C GLN A 79 6.86 36.14 18.83
N ALA A 80 6.63 34.98 19.47
CA ALA A 80 6.95 34.79 20.88
C ALA A 80 8.45 35.00 21.17
N ILE A 81 9.33 34.49 20.29
CA ILE A 81 10.79 34.71 20.39
C ILE A 81 11.13 36.20 20.26
N SER A 82 10.54 36.89 19.29
CA SER A 82 10.74 38.32 19.08
C SER A 82 10.26 39.17 20.26
N GLU A 83 9.08 38.87 20.78
CA GLU A 83 8.54 39.54 21.97
C GLU A 83 9.46 39.38 23.18
N ASN A 84 9.94 38.20 23.45
CA ASN A 84 10.86 37.91 24.56
C ASN A 84 12.22 38.64 24.42
N ALA A 85 12.68 38.84 23.16
CA ALA A 85 13.93 39.56 22.90
C ALA A 85 13.84 41.08 23.11
N HIS A 86 12.63 41.68 23.01
CA HIS A 86 12.44 43.13 23.04
C HIS A 86 11.68 43.64 24.25
N CYS A 87 11.04 42.75 25.02
CA CYS A 87 10.22 43.12 26.17
C CYS A 87 10.67 42.35 27.41
N ALA A 88 10.61 42.97 28.57
CA ALA A 88 10.83 42.29 29.86
C ALA A 88 9.59 41.43 30.19
N LEU A 89 9.55 40.23 29.73
CA LEU A 89 8.48 39.26 30.00
C LEU A 89 8.78 38.41 31.25
N ASP A 90 7.72 37.90 31.89
CA ASP A 90 7.86 36.84 32.86
C ASP A 90 8.39 35.58 32.14
N GLN A 91 9.54 35.10 32.58
CA GLN A 91 10.23 34.00 31.88
C GLN A 91 9.53 32.64 32.06
N GLU A 92 8.81 32.45 33.16
CA GLU A 92 8.05 31.22 33.40
C GLU A 92 6.83 31.15 32.47
N GLU A 93 6.07 32.25 32.38
CA GLU A 93 4.92 32.35 31.47
C GLU A 93 5.33 32.25 30.00
N TYR A 94 6.46 32.94 29.63
CA TYR A 94 7.02 32.80 28.27
C TYR A 94 7.37 31.34 27.94
N GLN A 95 8.09 30.64 28.83
CA GLN A 95 8.54 29.31 28.60
C GLN A 95 7.38 28.31 28.46
N GLU A 96 6.33 28.45 29.29
CA GLU A 96 5.12 27.63 29.16
C GLU A 96 4.41 27.87 27.84
N ARG A 97 4.24 29.15 27.42
CA ARG A 97 3.61 29.49 26.13
C ARG A 97 4.41 28.95 24.97
N TYR A 98 5.73 29.10 24.99
CA TYR A 98 6.63 28.60 23.95
C TYR A 98 6.56 27.08 23.84
N ASN A 99 6.67 26.36 24.96
CA ASN A 99 6.60 24.92 24.98
C ASN A 99 5.28 24.39 24.43
N ARG A 100 4.15 25.00 24.77
CA ARG A 100 2.83 24.63 24.20
C ARG A 100 2.78 24.81 22.69
N LEU A 101 3.38 25.86 22.16
CA LEU A 101 3.45 26.09 20.71
C LEU A 101 4.33 25.08 20.01
N VAL A 102 5.48 24.75 20.60
CA VAL A 102 6.39 23.71 20.05
C VAL A 102 5.72 22.35 20.07
N GLU A 103 5.08 21.97 21.17
CA GLU A 103 4.37 20.68 21.24
C GLU A 103 3.27 20.59 20.19
N ARG A 104 2.48 21.66 20.01
CA ARG A 104 1.44 21.71 18.97
C ARG A 104 2.02 21.63 17.57
N PHE A 105 3.15 22.29 17.31
CA PHE A 105 3.87 22.23 16.05
C PHE A 105 4.32 20.81 15.74
N ASP A 106 4.93 20.13 16.72
CA ASP A 106 5.44 18.77 16.56
C ASP A 106 4.32 17.75 16.32
N LEU A 107 3.19 17.89 17.02
CA LEU A 107 2.01 17.05 16.80
C LEU A 107 1.42 17.25 15.39
N ALA A 108 1.24 18.49 14.94
CA ALA A 108 0.74 18.78 13.61
C ALA A 108 1.68 18.27 12.53
N LYS A 109 2.99 18.43 12.70
CA LYS A 109 4.01 17.91 11.79
C LYS A 109 4.02 16.39 11.72
N ALA A 110 3.93 15.70 12.86
CA ALA A 110 3.86 14.24 12.90
C ALA A 110 2.61 13.73 12.16
N ARG A 111 1.45 14.37 12.37
CA ARG A 111 0.21 14.01 11.66
C ARG A 111 0.31 14.29 10.16
N LEU A 112 0.91 15.41 9.76
CA LEU A 112 1.13 15.72 8.34
C LEU A 112 1.97 14.65 7.64
N ILE A 113 3.02 14.15 8.30
CA ILE A 113 3.86 13.07 7.76
C ILE A 113 3.03 11.79 7.60
N ALA A 114 2.22 11.43 8.60
CA ALA A 114 1.37 10.24 8.56
C ALA A 114 0.34 10.33 7.41
N VAL A 115 -0.41 11.43 7.31
CA VAL A 115 -1.42 11.66 6.26
C VAL A 115 -0.78 11.63 4.86
N THR A 116 0.40 12.27 4.72
CA THR A 116 1.13 12.25 3.44
C THR A 116 1.53 10.82 3.05
N GLY A 117 1.95 10.00 4.02
CA GLY A 117 2.24 8.58 3.82
C GLY A 117 1.00 7.81 3.39
N GLU A 118 -0.13 7.97 4.08
CA GLU A 118 -1.40 7.32 3.76
C GLU A 118 -1.85 7.64 2.31
N ILE A 119 -1.81 8.91 1.91
CA ILE A 119 -2.14 9.34 0.53
C ILE A 119 -1.19 8.68 -0.49
N SER A 120 0.10 8.67 -0.21
CA SER A 120 1.11 8.06 -1.09
C SER A 120 0.89 6.57 -1.26
N ASP A 121 0.60 5.86 -0.17
CA ASP A 121 0.32 4.43 -0.19
C ASP A 121 -0.94 4.10 -0.98
N MET A 122 -2.03 4.86 -0.78
CA MET A 122 -3.28 4.68 -1.54
C MET A 122 -3.05 4.92 -3.04
N LYS A 123 -2.34 6.00 -3.41
CA LYS A 123 -2.02 6.30 -4.82
C LYS A 123 -1.13 5.22 -5.45
N THR A 124 -0.17 4.69 -4.70
CA THR A 124 0.72 3.61 -5.15
C THR A 124 -0.08 2.32 -5.40
N ARG A 125 -0.96 1.95 -4.47
CA ARG A 125 -1.84 0.77 -4.62
C ARG A 125 -2.77 0.93 -5.82
N LEU A 126 -3.39 2.11 -5.99
CA LEU A 126 -4.24 2.39 -7.16
C LEU A 126 -3.44 2.27 -8.46
N GLY A 127 -2.19 2.77 -8.50
CA GLY A 127 -1.29 2.60 -9.63
C GLY A 127 -1.05 1.12 -9.96
N THR A 128 -0.71 0.32 -8.95
CA THR A 128 -0.47 -1.12 -9.10
C THR A 128 -1.69 -1.85 -9.66
N VAL A 129 -2.90 -1.55 -9.15
CA VAL A 129 -4.14 -2.18 -9.65
C VAL A 129 -4.46 -1.71 -11.07
N ASN A 130 -4.23 -0.44 -11.40
CA ASN A 130 -4.43 0.04 -12.77
C ASN A 130 -3.46 -0.63 -13.76
N ASP A 131 -2.19 -0.86 -13.40
CA ASP A 131 -1.23 -1.57 -14.24
C ASP A 131 -1.66 -3.03 -14.45
N PHE A 132 -2.12 -3.69 -13.39
CA PHE A 132 -2.73 -5.03 -13.46
C PHE A 132 -3.91 -5.05 -14.44
N LEU A 133 -4.89 -4.17 -14.29
CA LEU A 133 -6.07 -4.11 -15.15
C LEU A 133 -5.72 -3.78 -16.60
N ASN A 134 -4.78 -2.87 -16.83
CA ASN A 134 -4.33 -2.51 -18.19
C ASN A 134 -3.64 -3.71 -18.85
N THR A 135 -2.86 -4.48 -18.12
CA THR A 135 -2.21 -5.70 -18.62
C THR A 135 -3.25 -6.77 -18.95
N LEU A 136 -4.22 -6.99 -18.05
CA LEU A 136 -5.31 -7.92 -18.25
C LEU A 136 -6.17 -7.56 -19.47
N ARG A 137 -6.41 -6.25 -19.69
CA ARG A 137 -7.19 -5.75 -20.85
C ARG A 137 -6.48 -6.00 -22.18
N LYS A 138 -5.16 -5.87 -22.22
CA LYS A 138 -4.35 -6.08 -23.43
C LYS A 138 -4.24 -7.55 -23.81
N GLN A 139 -4.45 -8.46 -22.85
CA GLN A 139 -4.40 -9.88 -23.10
C GLN A 139 -5.73 -10.32 -23.77
N GLU A 140 -5.71 -10.53 -25.07
CA GLU A 140 -6.90 -10.93 -25.86
C GLU A 140 -7.11 -12.44 -25.83
N ASP A 141 -6.01 -13.21 -25.93
CA ASP A 141 -6.04 -14.67 -25.98
C ASP A 141 -5.57 -15.31 -24.67
N LEU A 142 -5.95 -16.58 -24.48
CA LEU A 142 -5.42 -17.40 -23.39
C LEU A 142 -3.91 -17.58 -23.55
N ILE A 143 -3.19 -17.54 -22.43
CA ILE A 143 -1.75 -17.79 -22.44
C ILE A 143 -1.45 -19.27 -22.51
N THR A 144 -0.45 -19.65 -23.31
CA THR A 144 0.00 -21.04 -23.49
C THR A 144 1.40 -21.29 -22.92
N GLU A 145 2.14 -20.22 -22.68
CA GLU A 145 3.52 -20.27 -22.18
C GLU A 145 3.67 -19.35 -20.96
N PHE A 146 4.62 -19.69 -20.10
CA PHE A 146 4.95 -18.86 -18.94
C PHE A 146 5.63 -17.57 -19.38
N ASP A 147 5.09 -16.45 -18.94
CA ASP A 147 5.65 -15.11 -19.15
C ASP A 147 6.03 -14.49 -17.81
N VAL A 148 7.32 -14.16 -17.65
CA VAL A 148 7.86 -13.58 -16.42
C VAL A 148 7.36 -12.14 -16.18
N GLU A 149 7.08 -11.37 -17.24
CA GLU A 149 6.56 -10.02 -17.11
C GLU A 149 5.12 -10.06 -16.62
N LEU A 150 4.29 -10.94 -17.18
CA LEU A 150 2.94 -11.19 -16.68
C LEU A 150 2.95 -11.66 -15.22
N TRP A 151 3.86 -12.56 -14.86
CA TRP A 151 4.01 -12.98 -13.46
C TRP A 151 4.28 -11.79 -12.55
N CYS A 152 5.26 -10.96 -12.88
CA CYS A 152 5.65 -9.81 -12.05
C CYS A 152 4.56 -8.74 -11.94
N ILE A 153 3.77 -8.56 -12.99
CA ILE A 153 2.71 -7.54 -13.04
C ILE A 153 1.43 -8.05 -12.35
N LEU A 154 1.05 -9.29 -12.59
CA LEU A 154 -0.25 -9.81 -12.14
C LEU A 154 -0.22 -10.39 -10.73
N VAL A 155 0.81 -11.18 -10.38
CA VAL A 155 0.86 -11.93 -9.12
C VAL A 155 1.43 -11.09 -7.98
N ASP A 156 0.76 -11.10 -6.85
CA ASP A 156 1.30 -10.60 -5.58
C ASP A 156 2.08 -11.72 -4.89
N TYR A 157 1.41 -12.85 -4.60
CA TYR A 157 2.07 -14.04 -4.08
C TYR A 157 1.31 -15.32 -4.44
N GLY A 158 1.99 -16.47 -4.29
CA GLY A 158 1.39 -17.79 -4.41
C GLY A 158 1.48 -18.55 -3.10
N THR A 159 0.40 -19.23 -2.72
CA THR A 159 0.32 -20.08 -1.53
C THR A 159 0.19 -21.54 -1.94
N VAL A 160 1.07 -22.39 -1.43
CA VAL A 160 1.04 -23.82 -1.66
C VAL A 160 0.45 -24.53 -0.44
N TYR A 161 -0.75 -25.04 -0.58
CA TYR A 161 -1.42 -25.84 0.46
C TYR A 161 -1.09 -27.33 0.31
N ASP A 162 -1.15 -27.85 -0.91
CA ASP A 162 -0.77 -29.21 -1.25
C ASP A 162 -0.18 -29.26 -2.67
N LYS A 163 0.19 -30.44 -3.16
CA LYS A 163 0.74 -30.63 -4.52
C LYS A 163 -0.24 -30.26 -5.63
N GLU A 164 -1.53 -30.38 -5.35
CA GLU A 164 -2.63 -30.08 -6.28
C GLU A 164 -3.45 -28.86 -5.83
N ASP A 165 -3.10 -28.22 -4.70
CA ASP A 165 -3.76 -27.00 -4.22
C ASP A 165 -2.72 -25.89 -4.10
N VAL A 166 -2.54 -25.17 -5.19
CA VAL A 166 -1.74 -23.95 -5.28
C VAL A 166 -2.68 -22.81 -5.63
N ARG A 167 -2.63 -21.76 -4.84
CA ARG A 167 -3.45 -20.57 -5.05
C ARG A 167 -2.59 -19.36 -5.30
N PHE A 168 -2.98 -18.57 -6.28
CA PHE A 168 -2.36 -17.30 -6.59
C PHE A 168 -3.24 -16.16 -6.13
N THR A 169 -2.66 -15.27 -5.33
CA THR A 169 -3.27 -13.97 -5.01
C THR A 169 -2.72 -12.95 -6.00
N PHE A 170 -3.60 -12.34 -6.75
CA PHE A 170 -3.27 -11.32 -7.73
C PHE A 170 -3.25 -9.93 -7.08
N LYS A 171 -2.65 -8.95 -7.75
CA LYS A 171 -2.44 -7.61 -7.20
C LYS A 171 -3.71 -6.78 -6.99
N ASP A 172 -4.82 -7.21 -7.56
CA ASP A 172 -6.15 -6.66 -7.29
C ASP A 172 -6.81 -7.29 -6.05
N GLY A 173 -6.19 -8.31 -5.46
CA GLY A 173 -6.68 -9.08 -4.32
C GLY A 173 -7.47 -10.33 -4.68
N THR A 174 -7.70 -10.61 -5.98
CA THR A 174 -8.36 -11.84 -6.44
C THR A 174 -7.50 -13.06 -6.10
N GLU A 175 -8.11 -14.09 -5.47
CA GLU A 175 -7.46 -15.39 -5.22
C GLU A 175 -8.01 -16.45 -6.15
N ILE A 176 -7.13 -17.13 -6.88
CA ILE A 176 -7.49 -18.22 -7.80
C ILE A 176 -6.72 -19.48 -7.45
N GLN A 177 -7.44 -20.57 -7.28
CA GLN A 177 -6.88 -21.92 -7.23
C GLN A 177 -6.54 -22.38 -8.65
N ALA A 178 -5.30 -22.81 -8.84
CA ALA A 178 -4.77 -23.24 -10.13
C ALA A 178 -5.30 -24.63 -10.56
#